data_464ef8d911b96f8330590fba1d1e1244
#
_entry.id   464ef8d911b96f8330590fba1d1e1244
#
_cell.length_a   1.000
_cell.length_b   1.000
_cell.length_c   1.000
_cell.angle_alpha   90.00
_cell.angle_beta   90.00
_cell.angle_gamma   90.00
#
_symmetry.space_group_name_H-M   'P 1'
#
loop_
_entity.id
_entity.type
_entity.pdbx_description
1 polymer ?
#
loop_
_entity_poly.entity_id
_entity_poly.type
_entity_poly.pdbx_seq_one_letter_code
_entity_poly.pdbx_strand_id
1 'polypeptide(L)'
;MKCMAAGFVCLTVLMMAMPARAADATYLGTWKLTGAVVAPWADAKLKPDATEKARLIGKSVVLAPKAITGPSPFACAAPHYTVSNLVADMIFQSAFGEMQSSNKAADPNEIAASLGFSGTSIKTLETGCEIDFHFVDATTAEIGLNNYVYTLKKQ
;
A
#
# COMPACT_ATOMS: atom_id res chain seq x y z
N MET A 1 7.92 -37.64 63.21
CA MET A 1 6.94 -36.98 62.40
C MET A 1 7.63 -35.85 61.66
N LYS A 2 7.86 -35.99 60.32
CA LYS A 2 8.55 -35.00 59.46
C LYS A 2 7.52 -34.46 58.51
N CYS A 3 7.17 -33.17 58.62
CA CYS A 3 6.35 -32.44 57.68
C CYS A 3 7.20 -31.95 56.50
N MET A 4 6.97 -32.44 55.30
CA MET A 4 7.51 -31.90 54.04
C MET A 4 6.61 -30.77 53.57
N ALA A 5 7.15 -29.56 53.49
CA ALA A 5 6.49 -28.43 52.85
C ALA A 5 6.87 -28.41 51.37
N ALA A 6 5.87 -28.64 50.48
CA ALA A 6 6.02 -28.50 49.02
C ALA A 6 5.83 -27.03 48.62
N GLY A 7 6.92 -26.39 48.20
CA GLY A 7 6.87 -25.03 47.62
C GLY A 7 6.38 -25.06 46.18
N PHE A 8 5.26 -24.39 45.94
CA PHE A 8 4.68 -24.21 44.61
C PHE A 8 5.30 -22.94 43.98
N VAL A 9 6.20 -23.11 43.03
CA VAL A 9 6.79 -22.00 42.27
C VAL A 9 5.82 -21.64 41.15
N CYS A 10 5.13 -20.51 41.30
CA CYS A 10 4.21 -19.96 40.29
C CYS A 10 5.06 -19.20 39.24
N LEU A 11 5.26 -19.82 38.08
CA LEU A 11 5.98 -19.24 36.94
C LEU A 11 5.04 -18.26 36.22
N THR A 12 5.13 -16.97 36.52
CA THR A 12 4.40 -15.92 35.78
C THR A 12 5.06 -15.70 34.44
N VAL A 13 4.43 -16.20 33.35
CA VAL A 13 4.82 -15.89 31.98
C VAL A 13 4.39 -14.46 31.67
N LEU A 14 5.35 -13.56 31.61
CA LEU A 14 5.12 -12.18 31.15
C LEU A 14 4.95 -12.20 29.64
N MET A 15 3.71 -12.19 29.13
CA MET A 15 3.43 -11.96 27.73
C MET A 15 3.81 -10.52 27.38
N MET A 16 4.94 -10.34 26.72
CA MET A 16 5.30 -9.05 26.10
C MET A 16 4.35 -8.82 24.93
N ALA A 17 3.35 -7.99 25.13
CA ALA A 17 2.54 -7.44 24.06
C ALA A 17 3.45 -6.55 23.19
N MET A 18 3.81 -7.01 21.99
CA MET A 18 4.48 -6.17 21.00
C MET A 18 3.50 -5.03 20.65
N PRO A 19 3.93 -3.75 20.75
CA PRO A 19 3.08 -2.65 20.32
C PRO A 19 2.84 -2.82 18.81
N ALA A 20 1.59 -3.03 18.41
CA ALA A 20 1.18 -2.87 17.03
C ALA A 20 1.57 -1.44 16.63
N ARG A 21 2.47 -1.30 15.67
CA ARG A 21 2.85 0.00 15.13
C ARG A 21 1.60 0.60 14.51
N ALA A 22 1.01 1.58 15.19
CA ALA A 22 -0.06 2.38 14.61
C ALA A 22 0.45 2.99 13.32
N ALA A 23 -0.38 2.97 12.26
CA ALA A 23 -0.04 3.70 11.03
C ALA A 23 0.31 5.14 11.40
N ASP A 24 1.39 5.66 10.82
CA ASP A 24 1.75 7.06 11.01
C ASP A 24 0.53 7.91 10.62
N ALA A 25 0.09 8.78 11.54
CA ALA A 25 -1.07 9.64 11.35
C ALA A 25 -0.98 10.50 10.07
N THR A 26 0.24 10.67 9.54
CA THR A 26 0.51 11.36 8.28
C THR A 26 -0.22 10.73 7.09
N TYR A 27 -0.39 9.40 7.06
CA TYR A 27 -1.01 8.70 5.93
C TYR A 27 -2.51 8.50 6.10
N LEU A 28 -3.01 8.58 7.33
CA LEU A 28 -4.44 8.45 7.61
C LEU A 28 -5.21 9.67 7.13
N GLY A 29 -6.50 9.48 6.88
CA GLY A 29 -7.41 10.54 6.44
C GLY A 29 -8.10 10.22 5.12
N THR A 30 -8.67 11.26 4.51
CA THR A 30 -9.44 11.15 3.28
C THR A 30 -8.55 11.44 2.07
N TRP A 31 -8.59 10.54 1.11
CA TRP A 31 -7.86 10.62 -0.15
C TRP A 31 -8.84 10.57 -1.32
N LYS A 32 -8.75 11.51 -2.25
CA LYS A 32 -9.64 11.59 -3.41
C LYS A 32 -8.93 11.11 -4.67
N LEU A 33 -9.52 10.18 -5.41
CA LEU A 33 -9.05 9.78 -6.73
C LEU A 33 -9.24 10.93 -7.72
N THR A 34 -8.16 11.53 -8.18
CA THR A 34 -8.18 12.75 -9.02
C THR A 34 -7.78 12.51 -10.46
N GLY A 35 -7.04 11.44 -10.73
CA GLY A 35 -6.52 11.12 -12.05
C GLY A 35 -6.29 9.61 -12.23
N ALA A 36 -6.14 9.20 -13.48
CA ALA A 36 -5.67 7.87 -13.83
C ALA A 36 -4.98 7.88 -15.18
N VAL A 37 -3.84 7.22 -15.25
CA VAL A 37 -3.10 6.94 -16.49
C VAL A 37 -3.11 5.45 -16.77
N VAL A 38 -2.95 5.05 -18.03
CA VAL A 38 -2.77 3.64 -18.38
C VAL A 38 -1.47 3.16 -17.74
N ALA A 39 -1.55 2.03 -17.05
CA ALA A 39 -0.40 1.49 -16.36
C ALA A 39 0.72 1.11 -17.33
N PRO A 40 1.99 1.35 -17.00
CA PRO A 40 3.13 0.97 -17.86
C PRO A 40 3.18 -0.53 -18.17
N TRP A 41 2.66 -1.37 -17.28
CA TRP A 41 2.57 -2.83 -17.45
C TRP A 41 1.35 -3.31 -18.22
N ALA A 42 0.44 -2.40 -18.59
CA ALA A 42 -0.77 -2.79 -19.33
C ALA A 42 -0.41 -3.34 -20.70
N ASP A 43 -1.04 -4.47 -21.06
CA ASP A 43 -0.88 -5.02 -22.42
C ASP A 43 -1.41 -4.03 -23.46
N ALA A 44 -0.52 -3.60 -24.36
CA ALA A 44 -0.86 -2.65 -25.41
C ALA A 44 -1.96 -3.16 -26.37
N LYS A 45 -2.20 -4.48 -26.39
CA LYS A 45 -3.27 -5.11 -27.19
C LYS A 45 -4.63 -5.07 -26.49
N LEU A 46 -4.67 -4.84 -25.19
CA LEU A 46 -5.89 -4.78 -24.39
C LEU A 46 -6.25 -3.34 -24.13
N LYS A 47 -7.45 -2.94 -24.54
CA LYS A 47 -7.98 -1.61 -24.20
C LYS A 47 -8.35 -1.59 -22.72
N PRO A 48 -7.76 -0.68 -21.91
CA PRO A 48 -8.10 -0.56 -20.49
C PRO A 48 -9.58 -0.21 -20.29
N ASP A 49 -10.19 -0.69 -19.21
CA ASP A 49 -11.62 -0.49 -18.91
C ASP A 49 -11.92 0.96 -18.51
N ALA A 50 -12.41 1.74 -19.47
CA ALA A 50 -12.81 3.12 -19.24
C ALA A 50 -13.99 3.25 -18.26
N THR A 51 -14.83 2.22 -18.11
CA THR A 51 -15.96 2.18 -17.18
C THR A 51 -15.47 2.12 -15.74
N GLU A 52 -14.47 1.27 -15.47
CA GLU A 52 -13.82 1.21 -14.16
C GLU A 52 -13.22 2.57 -13.78
N LYS A 53 -12.44 3.15 -14.69
CA LYS A 53 -11.87 4.48 -14.48
C LYS A 53 -12.94 5.52 -14.17
N ALA A 54 -14.01 5.59 -14.97
CA ALA A 54 -15.11 6.55 -14.78
C ALA A 54 -15.83 6.35 -13.44
N ARG A 55 -15.96 5.10 -12.98
CA ARG A 55 -16.59 4.75 -11.70
C ARG A 55 -15.76 5.21 -10.50
N LEU A 56 -14.43 5.25 -10.60
CA LEU A 56 -13.52 5.52 -9.51
C LEU A 56 -13.11 6.99 -9.40
N ILE A 57 -12.89 7.68 -10.52
CA ILE A 57 -12.47 9.09 -10.51
C ILE A 57 -13.49 9.95 -9.77
N GLY A 58 -13.01 10.84 -8.91
CA GLY A 58 -13.80 11.72 -8.06
C GLY A 58 -14.29 11.09 -6.76
N LYS A 59 -14.14 9.77 -6.59
CA LYS A 59 -14.47 9.07 -5.33
C LYS A 59 -13.38 9.27 -4.29
N SER A 60 -13.77 9.08 -3.02
CA SER A 60 -12.84 9.16 -1.89
C SER A 60 -12.60 7.80 -1.27
N VAL A 61 -11.37 7.61 -0.80
CA VAL A 61 -10.94 6.50 0.04
C VAL A 61 -10.54 7.09 1.40
N VAL A 62 -11.06 6.52 2.48
CA VAL A 62 -10.71 6.95 3.84
C VAL A 62 -9.84 5.88 4.48
N LEU A 63 -8.61 6.25 4.79
CA LEU A 63 -7.68 5.43 5.55
C LEU A 63 -7.87 5.74 7.03
N ALA A 64 -8.53 4.85 7.76
CA ALA A 64 -8.72 4.96 9.20
C ALA A 64 -7.93 3.86 9.94
N PRO A 65 -7.61 4.02 11.24
CA PRO A 65 -6.75 3.07 11.97
C PRO A 65 -7.24 1.62 11.96
N LYS A 66 -8.55 1.41 11.83
CA LYS A 66 -9.18 0.07 11.93
C LYS A 66 -9.93 -0.37 10.69
N ALA A 67 -10.02 0.49 9.67
CA ALA A 67 -10.72 0.17 8.44
C ALA A 67 -10.27 1.09 7.31
N ILE A 68 -10.32 0.58 6.08
CA ILE A 68 -10.29 1.40 4.88
C ILE A 68 -11.70 1.38 4.30
N THR A 69 -12.25 2.57 4.02
CA THR A 69 -13.56 2.70 3.38
C THR A 69 -13.44 3.43 2.05
N GLY A 70 -14.26 3.05 1.11
CA GLY A 70 -14.21 3.60 -0.25
C GLY A 70 -14.98 2.73 -1.24
N PRO A 71 -14.94 3.06 -2.54
CA PRO A 71 -15.51 2.19 -3.56
C PRO A 71 -14.74 0.87 -3.64
N SER A 72 -15.40 -0.21 -4.06
CA SER A 72 -14.69 -1.47 -4.35
C SER A 72 -13.62 -1.24 -5.44
N PRO A 73 -12.38 -1.80 -5.29
CA PRO A 73 -11.94 -2.76 -4.27
C PRO A 73 -11.23 -2.17 -3.04
N PHE A 74 -11.29 -0.87 -2.80
CA PHE A 74 -10.52 -0.21 -1.72
C PHE A 74 -10.96 -0.59 -0.30
N ALA A 75 -12.22 -1.01 -0.11
CA ALA A 75 -12.73 -1.29 1.23
C ALA A 75 -12.01 -2.48 1.90
N CYS A 76 -11.57 -2.28 3.15
CA CYS A 76 -10.91 -3.29 3.94
C CYS A 76 -11.29 -3.14 5.43
N ALA A 77 -11.81 -4.20 6.04
CA ALA A 77 -12.36 -4.15 7.39
C ALA A 77 -11.30 -4.24 8.50
N ALA A 78 -10.10 -4.75 8.20
CA ALA A 78 -9.04 -4.94 9.18
C ALA A 78 -7.65 -4.74 8.55
N PRO A 79 -7.28 -3.50 8.17
CA PRO A 79 -5.97 -3.23 7.59
C PRO A 79 -4.86 -3.43 8.63
N HIS A 80 -3.73 -3.95 8.15
CA HIS A 80 -2.48 -4.05 8.90
C HIS A 80 -1.44 -3.13 8.26
N TYR A 81 -1.41 -1.89 8.71
CA TYR A 81 -0.55 -0.88 8.12
C TYR A 81 0.93 -1.08 8.45
N THR A 82 1.76 -1.09 7.42
CA THR A 82 3.22 -1.02 7.53
C THR A 82 3.72 0.09 6.61
N VAL A 83 4.59 0.95 7.12
CA VAL A 83 5.25 1.98 6.31
C VAL A 83 6.62 1.48 5.92
N SER A 84 6.83 1.30 4.62
CA SER A 84 8.06 0.82 4.02
C SER A 84 8.69 1.87 3.10
N ASN A 85 9.98 1.72 2.83
CA ASN A 85 10.66 2.43 1.76
C ASN A 85 11.05 1.40 0.71
N LEU A 86 10.39 1.41 -0.43
CA LEU A 86 10.62 0.47 -1.50
C LEU A 86 11.46 1.10 -2.62
N VAL A 87 12.22 0.29 -3.32
CA VAL A 87 12.87 0.67 -4.58
C VAL A 87 11.87 0.54 -5.74
N ALA A 88 12.13 1.21 -6.86
CA ALA A 88 11.15 1.33 -7.95
C ALA A 88 10.68 -0.01 -8.52
N ASP A 89 11.54 -1.03 -8.57
CA ASP A 89 11.19 -2.36 -9.06
C ASP A 89 10.23 -3.13 -8.15
N MET A 90 10.07 -2.71 -6.89
CA MET A 90 9.20 -3.36 -5.89
C MET A 90 7.81 -2.73 -5.77
N ILE A 91 7.59 -1.52 -6.28
CA ILE A 91 6.27 -0.88 -6.20
C ILE A 91 5.27 -1.55 -7.15
N PHE A 92 3.97 -1.31 -6.92
CA PHE A 92 2.87 -1.90 -7.70
C PHE A 92 3.00 -3.42 -7.81
N GLN A 93 3.27 -4.09 -6.66
CA GLN A 93 3.43 -5.54 -6.59
C GLN A 93 4.55 -6.07 -7.52
N SER A 94 5.65 -5.32 -7.60
CA SER A 94 6.84 -5.62 -8.42
C SER A 94 6.60 -5.56 -9.94
N ALA A 95 5.55 -4.90 -10.40
CA ALA A 95 5.24 -4.82 -11.83
C ALA A 95 6.39 -4.26 -12.68
N PHE A 96 7.14 -3.27 -12.16
CA PHE A 96 8.29 -2.71 -12.91
C PHE A 96 9.48 -3.65 -12.95
N GLY A 97 9.71 -4.44 -11.90
CA GLY A 97 10.72 -5.50 -11.90
C GLY A 97 10.39 -6.62 -12.89
N GLU A 98 9.11 -6.98 -13.01
CA GLU A 98 8.65 -7.94 -14.03
C GLU A 98 8.82 -7.40 -15.45
N MET A 99 8.51 -6.12 -15.69
CA MET A 99 8.77 -5.45 -16.97
C MET A 99 10.25 -5.49 -17.33
N GLN A 100 11.15 -5.15 -16.40
CA GLN A 100 12.59 -5.21 -16.60
C GLN A 100 13.08 -6.64 -16.86
N SER A 101 12.50 -7.63 -16.19
CA SER A 101 12.83 -9.04 -16.40
C SER A 101 12.47 -9.49 -17.80
N SER A 102 11.36 -9.02 -18.33
CA SER A 102 10.86 -9.32 -19.69
C SER A 102 11.53 -8.47 -20.76
N ASN A 103 11.88 -7.23 -20.46
CA ASN A 103 12.55 -6.30 -21.34
C ASN A 103 13.70 -5.58 -20.59
N LYS A 104 14.93 -5.98 -20.84
CA LYS A 104 16.12 -5.43 -20.16
C LYS A 104 16.35 -3.93 -20.41
N ALA A 105 15.71 -3.34 -21.41
CA ALA A 105 15.76 -1.90 -21.66
C ALA A 105 14.75 -1.11 -20.81
N ALA A 106 13.79 -1.77 -20.14
CA ALA A 106 12.90 -1.10 -19.21
C ALA A 106 13.64 -0.78 -17.90
N ASP A 107 13.77 0.50 -17.59
CA ASP A 107 14.35 0.96 -16.32
C ASP A 107 13.24 1.29 -15.33
N PRO A 108 13.08 0.53 -14.21
CA PRO A 108 12.10 0.80 -13.18
C PRO A 108 12.14 2.23 -12.64
N ASN A 109 13.33 2.85 -12.52
CA ASN A 109 13.44 4.21 -12.00
C ASN A 109 12.93 5.26 -13.01
N GLU A 110 13.19 5.09 -14.30
CA GLU A 110 12.65 5.97 -15.34
C GLU A 110 11.11 5.84 -15.43
N ILE A 111 10.60 4.61 -15.31
CA ILE A 111 9.16 4.36 -15.30
C ILE A 111 8.53 5.02 -14.07
N ALA A 112 9.10 4.85 -12.88
CA ALA A 112 8.61 5.48 -11.66
C ALA A 112 8.65 7.02 -11.77
N ALA A 113 9.73 7.59 -12.32
CA ALA A 113 9.85 9.03 -12.55
C ALA A 113 8.76 9.57 -13.49
N SER A 114 8.37 8.80 -14.51
CA SER A 114 7.26 9.18 -15.42
C SER A 114 5.90 9.27 -14.72
N LEU A 115 5.75 8.60 -13.56
CA LEU A 115 4.56 8.65 -12.69
C LEU A 115 4.70 9.70 -11.57
N GLY A 116 5.78 10.49 -11.57
CA GLY A 116 6.00 11.56 -10.62
C GLY A 116 6.82 11.20 -9.39
N PHE A 117 7.26 9.95 -9.24
CA PHE A 117 8.14 9.59 -8.14
C PHE A 117 9.54 10.19 -8.33
N SER A 118 10.18 10.56 -7.23
CA SER A 118 11.52 11.13 -7.22
C SER A 118 12.44 10.33 -6.28
N GLY A 119 13.72 10.22 -6.66
CA GLY A 119 14.71 9.47 -5.88
C GLY A 119 14.60 7.96 -6.05
N THR A 120 15.43 7.23 -5.32
CA THR A 120 15.57 5.77 -5.39
C THR A 120 14.77 5.02 -4.32
N SER A 121 14.04 5.75 -3.47
CA SER A 121 13.29 5.19 -2.34
C SER A 121 11.89 5.81 -2.31
N ILE A 122 10.90 4.98 -2.48
CA ILE A 122 9.49 5.37 -2.58
C ILE A 122 8.80 4.94 -1.29
N LYS A 123 8.24 5.92 -0.58
CA LYS A 123 7.48 5.65 0.63
C LYS A 123 6.19 4.93 0.28
N THR A 124 5.95 3.80 0.92
CA THR A 124 4.78 2.95 0.67
C THR A 124 4.06 2.67 1.97
N LEU A 125 2.74 2.81 1.97
CA LEU A 125 1.86 2.30 3.00
C LEU A 125 1.29 0.97 2.52
N GLU A 126 1.86 -0.12 3.01
CA GLU A 126 1.33 -1.46 2.85
C GLU A 126 0.13 -1.60 3.78
N THR A 127 -0.99 -2.03 3.24
CA THR A 127 -2.25 -2.07 3.99
C THR A 127 -2.55 -3.44 4.57
N GLY A 128 -1.84 -4.47 4.12
CA GLY A 128 -2.17 -5.87 4.39
C GLY A 128 -3.49 -6.31 3.74
N CYS A 129 -4.03 -5.48 2.83
CA CYS A 129 -5.21 -5.72 2.01
C CYS A 129 -4.78 -5.81 0.54
N GLU A 130 -5.71 -5.63 -0.38
CA GLU A 130 -5.43 -5.80 -1.81
C GLU A 130 -4.60 -4.66 -2.42
N ILE A 131 -4.70 -3.45 -1.84
CA ILE A 131 -4.12 -2.23 -2.43
C ILE A 131 -3.18 -1.55 -1.45
N ASP A 132 -1.96 -1.28 -1.92
CA ASP A 132 -0.96 -0.46 -1.25
C ASP A 132 -0.90 0.94 -1.85
N PHE A 133 -0.46 1.92 -1.05
CA PHE A 133 -0.37 3.32 -1.45
C PHE A 133 1.09 3.73 -1.53
N HIS A 134 1.53 4.16 -2.72
CA HIS A 134 2.89 4.63 -2.99
C HIS A 134 2.89 6.15 -3.04
N PHE A 135 3.66 6.81 -2.16
CA PHE A 135 3.60 8.26 -1.99
C PHE A 135 4.61 8.98 -2.87
N VAL A 136 4.12 9.85 -3.73
CA VAL A 136 4.93 10.81 -4.48
C VAL A 136 5.39 11.93 -3.54
N ASP A 137 4.49 12.40 -2.69
CA ASP A 137 4.73 13.41 -1.64
C ASP A 137 3.73 13.23 -0.48
N ALA A 138 3.74 14.15 0.51
CA ALA A 138 2.87 14.07 1.68
C ALA A 138 1.37 14.17 1.38
N THR A 139 1.01 14.61 0.17
CA THR A 139 -0.38 14.89 -0.25
C THR A 139 -0.79 14.14 -1.51
N THR A 140 0.13 13.44 -2.14
CA THR A 140 -0.08 12.70 -3.38
C THR A 140 0.34 11.26 -3.23
N ALA A 141 -0.54 10.34 -3.56
CA ALA A 141 -0.26 8.91 -3.63
C ALA A 141 -0.67 8.34 -4.98
N GLU A 142 0.05 7.32 -5.42
CA GLU A 142 -0.28 6.50 -6.59
C GLU A 142 -0.64 5.09 -6.14
N ILE A 143 -1.62 4.49 -6.78
CA ILE A 143 -1.98 3.07 -6.62
C ILE A 143 -2.12 2.40 -7.96
N GLY A 144 -1.70 1.14 -8.05
CA GLY A 144 -1.95 0.28 -9.21
C GLY A 144 -3.27 -0.48 -9.02
N LEU A 145 -4.14 -0.44 -10.03
CA LEU A 145 -5.34 -1.26 -10.07
C LEU A 145 -5.63 -1.67 -11.51
N ASN A 146 -5.60 -2.97 -11.78
CA ASN A 146 -5.76 -3.53 -13.11
C ASN A 146 -4.78 -2.88 -14.12
N ASN A 147 -5.30 -2.23 -15.16
CA ASN A 147 -4.51 -1.59 -16.23
C ASN A 147 -4.37 -0.07 -16.04
N TYR A 148 -4.55 0.44 -14.80
CA TYR A 148 -4.40 1.86 -14.50
C TYR A 148 -3.50 2.08 -13.28
N VAL A 149 -2.78 3.20 -13.32
CA VAL A 149 -2.23 3.85 -12.12
C VAL A 149 -3.14 5.04 -11.80
N TYR A 150 -3.70 5.06 -10.60
CA TYR A 150 -4.59 6.11 -10.11
C TYR A 150 -3.84 7.05 -9.19
N THR A 151 -4.01 8.36 -9.41
CA THR A 151 -3.53 9.42 -8.54
C THR A 151 -4.57 9.76 -7.49
N LEU A 152 -4.15 9.76 -6.23
CA LEU A 152 -4.94 10.21 -5.09
C LEU A 152 -4.34 11.49 -4.50
N LYS A 153 -5.22 12.42 -4.13
CA LYS A 153 -4.84 13.64 -3.41
C LYS A 153 -5.49 13.66 -2.03
N LYS A 154 -4.68 13.99 -1.01
CA LYS A 154 -5.15 14.16 0.36
C LYS A 154 -6.09 15.36 0.45
N GLN A 155 -7.18 15.20 1.23
CA GLN A 155 -8.20 16.25 1.42
C GLN A 155 -7.99 16.98 2.75
#